data_32b5b1040d0b81bf22ee6b430c0ee4d6
#
_entry.id   32b5b1040d0b81bf22ee6b430c0ee4d6
#
_cell.length_a   1.000
_cell.length_b   1.000
_cell.length_c   1.000
_cell.angle_alpha   90.00
_cell.angle_beta   90.00
_cell.angle_gamma   90.00
#
_symmetry.space_group_name_H-M   'P 1'
#
loop_
_entity.id
_entity.type
_entity.pdbx_description
1 polymer ?
#
loop_
_entity_poly.entity_id
_entity_poly.type
_entity_poly.pdbx_seq_one_letter_code
_entity_poly.pdbx_strand_id
1 'polypeptide(L)'
;MTYIKSHFPREQYETTFLSLWEWMFYKNIDISKPEKLAELFQSNGYSDSEVRQILAAASSPEFKQALTANTQIALDKGAYGAPWFWVRNAEGKEQPFFGSDRFAFMWMYLGLPFQDVAIVEKSRL
;
A
#
# COMPACT_ATOMS: atom_id res chain seq x y z
N MET A 1 8.72 1.29 3.88
CA MET A 1 7.42 2.01 3.79
C MET A 1 6.94 2.59 5.12
N THR A 2 7.04 1.89 6.27
CA THR A 2 6.59 2.42 7.59
C THR A 2 7.29 3.74 7.96
N TYR A 3 8.61 3.85 7.76
CA TYR A 3 9.37 5.09 7.93
C TYR A 3 8.84 6.22 7.04
N ILE A 4 8.67 5.95 5.73
CA ILE A 4 8.18 6.96 4.78
C ILE A 4 6.80 7.47 5.19
N LYS A 5 5.89 6.56 5.57
CA LYS A 5 4.54 6.92 6.03
C LYS A 5 4.53 7.87 7.23
N SER A 6 5.51 7.76 8.13
CA SER A 6 5.58 8.57 9.35
C SER A 6 6.37 9.87 9.21
N HIS A 7 7.23 10.01 8.19
CA HIS A 7 8.17 11.13 8.06
C HIS A 7 7.97 12.00 6.83
N PHE A 8 7.15 11.55 5.88
CA PHE A 8 6.94 12.27 4.62
C PHE A 8 5.45 12.55 4.38
N PRO A 9 5.13 13.53 3.51
CA PRO A 9 3.76 13.83 3.14
C PRO A 9 3.03 12.59 2.59
N ARG A 10 1.73 12.54 2.85
CA ARG A 10 0.87 11.42 2.42
C ARG A 10 0.96 11.17 0.91
N GLU A 11 0.92 12.23 0.12
CA GLU A 11 1.02 12.14 -1.35
C GLU A 11 2.32 11.47 -1.80
N GLN A 12 3.44 11.86 -1.20
CA GLN A 12 4.75 11.27 -1.52
C GLN A 12 4.83 9.80 -1.10
N TYR A 13 4.24 9.45 0.05
CA TYR A 13 4.11 8.05 0.49
C TYR A 13 3.29 7.23 -0.51
N GLU A 14 2.12 7.73 -0.93
CA GLU A 14 1.22 7.04 -1.86
C GLU A 14 1.86 6.86 -3.24
N THR A 15 2.50 7.89 -3.77
CA THR A 15 3.26 7.83 -5.02
C THR A 15 4.38 6.79 -4.95
N THR A 16 5.16 6.80 -3.87
CA THR A 16 6.24 5.82 -3.68
C THR A 16 5.70 4.40 -3.56
N PHE A 17 4.59 4.20 -2.86
CA PHE A 17 3.95 2.89 -2.74
C PHE A 17 3.52 2.34 -4.09
N LEU A 18 2.89 3.16 -4.93
CA LEU A 18 2.50 2.76 -6.29
C LEU A 18 3.71 2.49 -7.19
N SER A 19 4.76 3.29 -7.09
CA SER A 19 6.01 3.08 -7.85
C SER A 19 6.70 1.75 -7.54
N LEU A 20 6.62 1.26 -6.28
CA LEU A 20 7.15 -0.07 -5.93
C LEU A 20 6.45 -1.18 -6.74
N TRP A 21 5.12 -1.11 -6.87
CA TRP A 21 4.35 -2.07 -7.66
C TRP A 21 4.67 -1.96 -9.15
N GLU A 22 4.76 -0.74 -9.68
CA GLU A 22 5.14 -0.48 -11.07
C GLU A 22 6.52 -1.07 -11.40
N TRP A 23 7.52 -0.80 -10.56
CA TRP A 23 8.88 -1.30 -10.79
C TRP A 23 8.95 -2.82 -10.72
N MET A 24 8.28 -3.43 -9.76
CA MET A 24 8.30 -4.88 -9.56
C MET A 24 7.52 -5.63 -10.65
N PHE A 25 6.29 -5.20 -10.95
CA PHE A 25 5.39 -5.99 -11.79
C PHE A 25 5.33 -5.53 -13.26
N TYR A 26 5.54 -4.26 -13.53
CA TYR A 26 5.49 -3.74 -14.90
C TYR A 26 6.89 -3.61 -15.52
N LYS A 27 7.84 -3.04 -14.79
CA LYS A 27 9.22 -2.88 -15.27
C LYS A 27 10.09 -4.13 -15.02
N ASN A 28 9.59 -5.09 -14.25
CA ASN A 28 10.30 -6.33 -13.89
C ASN A 28 11.68 -6.08 -13.25
N ILE A 29 11.75 -5.07 -12.36
CA ILE A 29 12.98 -4.70 -11.65
C ILE A 29 12.97 -5.37 -10.28
N ASP A 30 14.07 -6.01 -9.92
CA ASP A 30 14.25 -6.62 -8.59
C ASP A 30 14.48 -5.54 -7.52
N ILE A 31 13.39 -5.06 -6.92
CA ILE A 31 13.41 -4.07 -5.85
C ILE A 31 13.86 -4.62 -4.49
N SER A 32 14.24 -5.90 -4.39
CA SER A 32 14.87 -6.44 -3.19
C SER A 32 16.32 -5.94 -3.03
N LYS A 33 16.90 -5.41 -4.09
CA LYS A 33 18.25 -4.86 -4.12
C LYS A 33 18.26 -3.42 -3.58
N PRO A 34 19.07 -3.11 -2.55
CA PRO A 34 19.12 -1.75 -1.98
C PRO A 34 19.44 -0.65 -2.98
N GLU A 35 20.30 -0.94 -3.97
CA GLU A 35 20.65 0.00 -5.04
C GLU A 35 19.43 0.32 -5.92
N LYS A 36 18.57 -0.68 -6.22
CA LYS A 36 17.36 -0.45 -7.00
C LYS A 36 16.29 0.29 -6.23
N LEU A 37 16.18 0.06 -4.92
CA LEU A 37 15.35 0.88 -4.06
C LEU A 37 15.85 2.32 -3.99
N ALA A 38 17.17 2.55 -3.92
CA ALA A 38 17.73 3.89 -3.93
C ALA A 38 17.37 4.65 -5.23
N GLU A 39 17.55 4.02 -6.40
CA GLU A 39 17.16 4.58 -7.70
C GLU A 39 15.67 4.93 -7.74
N LEU A 40 14.80 4.04 -7.22
CA LEU A 40 13.35 4.27 -7.14
C LEU A 40 13.04 5.49 -6.25
N PHE A 41 13.64 5.58 -5.07
CA PHE A 41 13.38 6.70 -4.17
C PHE A 41 13.87 8.02 -4.77
N GLN A 42 15.04 8.03 -5.40
CA GLN A 42 15.54 9.22 -6.14
C GLN A 42 14.57 9.62 -7.26
N SER A 43 14.04 8.66 -8.02
CA SER A 43 13.06 8.95 -9.10
C SER A 43 11.73 9.51 -8.57
N ASN A 44 11.40 9.26 -7.30
CA ASN A 44 10.25 9.83 -6.60
C ASN A 44 10.57 11.14 -5.84
N GLY A 45 11.74 11.75 -6.10
CA GLY A 45 12.10 13.06 -5.59
C GLY A 45 12.71 13.08 -4.19
N TYR A 46 13.11 11.92 -3.65
CA TYR A 46 13.87 11.90 -2.39
C TYR A 46 15.32 12.31 -2.64
N SER A 47 15.85 13.18 -1.78
CA SER A 47 17.27 13.55 -1.79
C SER A 47 18.16 12.37 -1.36
N ASP A 48 19.45 12.42 -1.70
CA ASP A 48 20.41 11.38 -1.31
C ASP A 48 20.49 11.16 0.20
N SER A 49 20.30 12.23 1.00
CA SER A 49 20.25 12.12 2.45
C SER A 49 19.01 11.37 2.94
N GLU A 50 17.85 11.66 2.36
CA GLU A 50 16.60 10.98 2.68
C GLU A 50 16.62 9.51 2.25
N VAL A 51 17.16 9.21 1.07
CA VAL A 51 17.34 7.83 0.60
C VAL A 51 18.19 7.03 1.59
N ARG A 52 19.31 7.59 2.06
CA ARG A 52 20.13 6.91 3.09
C ARG A 52 19.38 6.66 4.38
N GLN A 53 18.57 7.63 4.84
CA GLN A 53 17.73 7.48 6.04
C GLN A 53 16.66 6.41 5.86
N ILE A 54 15.97 6.39 4.72
CA ILE A 54 14.94 5.41 4.39
C ILE A 54 15.53 3.99 4.37
N LEU A 55 16.67 3.79 3.73
CA LEU A 55 17.34 2.50 3.66
C LEU A 55 17.85 2.04 5.04
N ALA A 56 18.43 2.94 5.83
CA ALA A 56 18.86 2.65 7.19
C ALA A 56 17.68 2.27 8.10
N ALA A 57 16.55 2.94 7.95
CA ALA A 57 15.33 2.66 8.71
C ALA A 57 14.79 1.23 8.50
N ALA A 58 15.05 0.61 7.34
CA ALA A 58 14.65 -0.76 7.08
C ALA A 58 15.28 -1.79 8.05
N SER A 59 16.45 -1.47 8.59
CA SER A 59 17.15 -2.29 9.57
C SER A 59 16.89 -1.88 11.03
N SER A 60 16.24 -0.74 11.26
CA SER A 60 15.95 -0.21 12.59
C SER A 60 14.97 -1.11 13.35
N PRO A 61 15.25 -1.43 14.62
CA PRO A 61 14.33 -2.16 15.49
C PRO A 61 12.98 -1.45 15.63
N GLU A 62 12.95 -0.13 15.69
CA GLU A 62 11.75 0.69 15.79
C GLU A 62 10.76 0.40 14.64
N PHE A 63 11.23 0.47 13.39
CA PHE A 63 10.35 0.27 12.23
C PHE A 63 10.00 -1.20 11.97
N LYS A 64 10.85 -2.13 12.42
CA LYS A 64 10.49 -3.57 12.46
C LYS A 64 9.38 -3.81 13.48
N GLN A 65 9.48 -3.22 14.65
CA GLN A 65 8.46 -3.29 15.69
C GLN A 65 7.13 -2.66 15.23
N ALA A 66 7.20 -1.47 14.61
CA ALA A 66 6.02 -0.79 14.07
C ALA A 66 5.31 -1.64 12.98
N LEU A 67 6.07 -2.30 12.11
CA LEU A 67 5.51 -3.22 11.12
C LEU A 67 4.82 -4.41 11.80
N THR A 68 5.47 -5.03 12.77
CA THR A 68 4.89 -6.15 13.54
C THR A 68 3.63 -5.73 14.29
N ALA A 69 3.63 -4.55 14.91
CA ALA A 69 2.46 -4.02 15.61
C ALA A 69 1.27 -3.80 14.66
N ASN A 70 1.51 -3.24 13.46
CA ASN A 70 0.47 -3.08 12.45
C ASN A 70 -0.10 -4.43 11.99
N THR A 71 0.76 -5.43 11.83
CA THR A 71 0.33 -6.80 11.49
C THR A 71 -0.51 -7.39 12.61
N GLN A 72 -0.09 -7.20 13.88
CA GLN A 72 -0.84 -7.70 15.02
C GLN A 72 -2.24 -7.09 15.12
N ILE A 73 -2.38 -5.77 14.88
CA ILE A 73 -3.69 -5.09 14.82
C ILE A 73 -4.61 -5.76 13.79
N ALA A 74 -4.09 -6.11 12.63
CA ALA A 74 -4.88 -6.80 11.60
C ALA A 74 -5.30 -8.21 12.06
N LEU A 75 -4.37 -8.97 12.67
CA LEU A 75 -4.65 -10.31 13.20
C LEU A 75 -5.68 -10.28 14.33
N ASP A 76 -5.57 -9.33 15.26
CA ASP A 76 -6.52 -9.15 16.37
C ASP A 76 -7.94 -8.81 15.86
N LYS A 77 -8.03 -8.21 14.68
CA LYS A 77 -9.30 -7.93 13.96
C LYS A 77 -9.75 -9.10 13.08
N GLY A 78 -9.06 -10.24 13.11
CA GLY A 78 -9.44 -11.46 12.40
C GLY A 78 -8.93 -11.55 10.96
N ALA A 79 -7.90 -10.78 10.56
CA ALA A 79 -7.29 -10.90 9.25
C ALA A 79 -6.63 -12.29 9.08
N TYR A 80 -6.93 -12.94 7.96
CA TYR A 80 -6.39 -14.27 7.63
C TYR A 80 -5.74 -14.32 6.24
N GLY A 81 -5.62 -13.18 5.56
CA GLY A 81 -5.01 -13.07 4.25
C GLY A 81 -4.96 -11.64 3.75
N ALA A 82 -4.43 -11.44 2.53
CA ALA A 82 -4.32 -10.13 1.88
C ALA A 82 -4.91 -10.20 0.45
N PRO A 83 -5.49 -9.11 -0.05
CA PRO A 83 -5.79 -7.86 0.65
C PRO A 83 -6.90 -8.03 1.70
N TRP A 84 -6.78 -7.33 2.82
CA TRP A 84 -7.78 -7.33 3.89
C TRP A 84 -8.03 -5.89 4.34
N PHE A 85 -9.30 -5.52 4.43
CA PHE A 85 -9.74 -4.17 4.74
C PHE A 85 -10.61 -4.18 5.98
N TRP A 86 -10.33 -3.31 6.92
CA TRP A 86 -11.22 -3.00 8.04
C TRP A 86 -11.78 -1.61 7.79
N VAL A 87 -13.08 -1.52 7.54
CA VAL A 87 -13.71 -0.27 7.15
C VAL A 87 -14.81 0.14 8.11
N ARG A 88 -14.98 1.47 8.26
CA ARG A 88 -16.05 2.07 9.06
C ARG A 88 -16.96 2.87 8.13
N ASN A 89 -18.27 2.62 8.19
CA ASN A 89 -19.25 3.38 7.42
C ASN A 89 -19.65 4.71 8.11
N ALA A 90 -20.51 5.49 7.45
CA ALA A 90 -20.97 6.77 7.97
C ALA A 90 -21.78 6.66 9.27
N GLU A 91 -22.36 5.48 9.56
CA GLU A 91 -23.10 5.21 10.81
C GLU A 91 -22.15 4.79 11.96
N GLY A 92 -20.83 4.72 11.71
CA GLY A 92 -19.83 4.30 12.68
C GLY A 92 -19.73 2.76 12.83
N LYS A 93 -20.44 1.98 12.03
CA LYS A 93 -20.34 0.52 12.04
C LYS A 93 -19.07 0.08 11.34
N GLU A 94 -18.44 -0.94 11.88
CA GLU A 94 -17.19 -1.49 11.34
C GLU A 94 -17.38 -2.92 10.88
N GLN A 95 -16.77 -3.29 9.74
CA GLN A 95 -16.68 -4.69 9.31
C GLN A 95 -15.48 -4.94 8.41
N PRO A 96 -15.01 -6.20 8.32
CA PRO A 96 -13.94 -6.60 7.43
C PRO A 96 -14.44 -6.91 6.02
N PHE A 97 -13.53 -6.70 5.04
CA PHE A 97 -13.65 -7.22 3.69
C PHE A 97 -12.34 -7.88 3.28
N PHE A 98 -12.41 -9.08 2.75
CA PHE A 98 -11.27 -9.84 2.27
C PHE A 98 -11.36 -10.04 0.76
N GLY A 99 -10.22 -9.87 0.07
CA GLY A 99 -10.10 -10.09 -1.36
C GLY A 99 -10.35 -8.83 -2.20
N SER A 100 -9.75 -8.80 -3.38
CA SER A 100 -9.93 -7.72 -4.35
C SER A 100 -11.25 -7.81 -5.12
N ASP A 101 -11.92 -8.95 -5.05
CA ASP A 101 -13.24 -9.21 -5.66
C ASP A 101 -14.41 -8.68 -4.83
N ARG A 102 -14.16 -8.14 -3.65
CA ARG A 102 -15.19 -7.64 -2.72
C ARG A 102 -15.36 -6.13 -2.71
N PHE A 103 -14.69 -5.39 -3.58
CA PHE A 103 -14.76 -3.93 -3.61
C PHE A 103 -16.18 -3.40 -3.81
N ALA A 104 -16.99 -4.01 -4.68
CA ALA A 104 -18.37 -3.59 -4.90
C ALA A 104 -19.19 -3.66 -3.59
N PHE A 105 -19.06 -4.73 -2.83
CA PHE A 105 -19.75 -4.90 -1.54
C PHE A 105 -19.22 -3.91 -0.49
N MET A 106 -17.92 -3.65 -0.48
CA MET A 106 -17.31 -2.66 0.42
C MET A 106 -17.80 -1.25 0.10
N TRP A 107 -17.86 -0.86 -1.17
CA TRP A 107 -18.39 0.44 -1.58
C TRP A 107 -19.86 0.60 -1.25
N MET A 108 -20.68 -0.45 -1.47
CA MET A 108 -22.08 -0.48 -1.05
C MET A 108 -22.21 -0.25 0.46
N TYR A 109 -21.40 -0.96 1.27
CA TYR A 109 -21.39 -0.81 2.72
C TYR A 109 -20.99 0.61 3.17
N LEU A 110 -20.05 1.24 2.46
CA LEU A 110 -19.59 2.61 2.71
C LEU A 110 -20.55 3.68 2.17
N GLY A 111 -21.59 3.31 1.42
CA GLY A 111 -22.51 4.25 0.77
C GLY A 111 -21.86 5.05 -0.36
N LEU A 112 -20.79 4.52 -0.96
CA LEU A 112 -20.10 5.16 -2.07
C LEU A 112 -20.75 4.80 -3.41
N PRO A 113 -20.84 5.75 -4.36
CA PRO A 113 -21.28 5.43 -5.71
C PRO A 113 -20.25 4.48 -6.36
N PHE A 114 -20.74 3.41 -6.97
CA PHE A 114 -19.90 2.50 -7.72
C PHE A 114 -20.66 2.00 -8.95
N GLN A 115 -19.92 1.70 -10.01
CA GLN A 115 -20.39 0.92 -11.13
C GLN A 115 -19.79 -0.47 -11.01
N ASP A 116 -20.61 -1.49 -11.20
CA ASP A 116 -20.11 -2.86 -11.29
C ASP A 116 -19.27 -3.02 -12.57
N VAL A 117 -18.54 -4.10 -12.67
CA VAL A 117 -17.61 -4.36 -13.79
C VAL A 117 -18.34 -4.14 -15.13
N ALA A 118 -17.96 -3.08 -15.85
CA ALA A 118 -18.44 -2.87 -17.19
C ALA A 118 -17.69 -3.82 -18.14
N ILE A 119 -18.43 -4.61 -18.92
CA ILE A 119 -17.87 -5.35 -20.05
C ILE A 119 -17.52 -4.33 -21.11
N VAL A 120 -16.22 -4.00 -21.23
CA VAL A 120 -15.74 -3.17 -22.34
C VAL A 120 -15.52 -4.05 -23.56
N GLU A 121 -16.02 -3.60 -24.72
CA GLU A 121 -15.71 -4.26 -25.98
C GLU A 121 -14.19 -4.34 -26.15
N LYS A 122 -13.73 -5.51 -26.60
CA LYS A 122 -12.32 -5.74 -26.89
C LYS A 122 -11.84 -4.66 -27.87
N SER A 123 -10.89 -3.83 -27.45
CA SER A 123 -10.27 -2.89 -28.38
C SER A 123 -9.73 -3.70 -29.56
N ARG A 124 -10.12 -3.30 -30.77
CA ARG A 124 -9.50 -3.85 -32.00
C ARG A 124 -8.04 -3.38 -32.00
N LEU A 125 -7.13 -4.27 -31.60
CA LEU A 125 -5.71 -4.15 -31.86
C LEU A 125 -5.46 -4.46 -33.32
#